data_d5733e1a1bc84138e3c3d2e57d26f170
#
_entry.id   d5733e1a1bc84138e3c3d2e57d26f170
#
_cell.length_a   1.000
_cell.length_b   1.000
_cell.length_c   1.000
_cell.angle_alpha   90.00
_cell.angle_beta   90.00
_cell.angle_gamma   90.00
#
_symmetry.space_group_name_H-M   'P 1'
#
loop_
_entity.id
_entity.type
_entity.pdbx_description
1 polymer ?
#
loop_
_entity_poly.entity_id
_entity_poly.type
_entity_poly.pdbx_seq_one_letter_code
_entity_poly.pdbx_strand_id
1 'polypeptide(L)'
;MATIQERGYDITYLKNTYLLGVDLTLDDGSAYPDTIFTTSIEQASRAVSDELGLVFDPQTFSERHDKEPDASPSWFPIRSRYRPLISVESLNIIYGQSSTRAELPPKWAQITEPMAGQVHIIPTTEGASSYMIAGGMPVILGLGGLHAQYYIPAYFEMDYLAGFPYYTGTATVLQGQTSVEVPTPQKFVDRYDIKCTGATISAKRHDKFTLNLSAPAAVDTDLSWVIDTLPADIARAVMLKSSLLALDVAGDLIAGAGLAMVSTSMDGLSQNINTTASATNSGYGARVLQFTKEYKELLATLKATYRAMNIMAL
;
A
#
# COMPACT_ATOMS: atom_id res chain seq x y z
N MET A 1 4.71 5.95 -10.74
CA MET A 1 3.99 5.26 -9.65
C MET A 1 4.29 6.04 -8.38
N ALA A 2 3.26 6.38 -7.60
CA ALA A 2 3.44 7.30 -6.49
C ALA A 2 3.92 6.57 -5.23
N THR A 3 5.09 6.93 -4.73
CA THR A 3 5.62 6.52 -3.44
C THR A 3 4.80 7.12 -2.29
N ILE A 4 4.97 6.65 -1.07
CA ILE A 4 4.28 7.20 0.10
C ILE A 4 4.58 8.71 0.27
N GLN A 5 5.77 9.16 -0.12
CA GLN A 5 6.15 10.57 -0.08
C GLN A 5 5.39 11.40 -1.12
N GLU A 6 5.19 10.88 -2.33
CA GLU A 6 4.40 11.56 -3.38
C GLU A 6 2.91 11.64 -3.05
N ARG A 7 2.42 10.83 -2.10
CA ARG A 7 1.06 10.91 -1.55
C ARG A 7 0.89 12.02 -0.50
N GLY A 8 1.95 12.78 -0.22
CA GLY A 8 1.95 13.88 0.73
C GLY A 8 2.40 13.50 2.15
N TYR A 9 2.87 12.26 2.34
CA TYR A 9 3.51 11.82 3.59
C TYR A 9 5.03 11.94 3.44
N ASP A 10 5.48 13.16 3.22
CA ASP A 10 6.85 13.53 2.94
C ASP A 10 7.61 13.98 4.20
N ILE A 11 8.85 14.44 4.01
CA ILE A 11 9.70 14.97 5.06
C ILE A 11 9.05 16.16 5.75
N THR A 12 8.39 17.03 4.99
CA THR A 12 7.72 18.23 5.53
C THR A 12 6.58 17.84 6.45
N TYR A 13 5.78 16.85 6.03
CA TYR A 13 4.71 16.31 6.86
C TYR A 13 5.25 15.66 8.14
N LEU A 14 6.34 14.87 8.05
CA LEU A 14 6.98 14.25 9.20
C LEU A 14 7.49 15.29 10.20
N LYS A 15 8.22 16.32 9.73
CA LYS A 15 8.74 17.39 10.57
C LYS A 15 7.65 18.20 11.25
N ASN A 16 6.62 18.58 10.51
CA ASN A 16 5.56 19.46 11.01
C ASN A 16 4.55 18.75 11.91
N THR A 17 4.39 17.44 11.79
CA THR A 17 3.36 16.69 12.54
C THR A 17 3.95 15.88 13.70
N TYR A 18 5.00 15.11 13.43
CA TYR A 18 5.55 14.16 14.41
C TYR A 18 6.80 14.66 15.12
N LEU A 19 7.60 15.49 14.47
CA LEU A 19 8.83 16.04 15.02
C LEU A 19 8.70 17.50 15.46
N LEU A 20 7.50 18.04 15.54
CA LEU A 20 7.25 19.41 15.97
C LEU A 20 7.83 19.64 17.38
N GLY A 21 8.68 20.67 17.52
CA GLY A 21 9.35 21.01 18.78
C GLY A 21 10.56 20.13 19.11
N VAL A 22 10.99 19.26 18.21
CA VAL A 22 12.29 18.58 18.28
C VAL A 22 13.34 19.52 17.70
N ASP A 23 14.46 19.66 18.40
CA ASP A 23 15.62 20.35 17.85
C ASP A 23 16.27 19.46 16.78
N LEU A 24 16.23 19.93 15.53
CA LEU A 24 16.75 19.24 14.36
C LEU A 24 17.99 19.98 13.83
N THR A 25 18.82 20.48 14.74
CA THR A 25 20.10 21.13 14.42
C THR A 25 21.26 20.33 14.96
N LEU A 26 22.35 20.30 14.22
CA LEU A 26 23.62 19.72 14.65
C LEU A 26 24.38 20.71 15.56
N ASP A 27 25.41 20.23 16.25
CA ASP A 27 26.26 21.04 17.14
C ASP A 27 26.93 22.23 16.44
N ASP A 28 27.10 22.16 15.12
CA ASP A 28 27.63 23.23 14.28
C ASP A 28 26.58 24.27 13.84
N GLY A 29 25.31 24.08 14.26
CA GLY A 29 24.18 24.93 13.90
C GLY A 29 23.56 24.61 12.54
N SER A 30 24.05 23.60 11.82
CA SER A 30 23.43 23.16 10.56
C SER A 30 22.18 22.29 10.82
N ALA A 31 21.22 22.32 9.90
CA ALA A 31 20.06 21.46 9.98
C ALA A 31 20.43 19.98 9.68
N TYR A 32 19.71 19.05 10.31
CA TYR A 32 19.88 17.63 9.97
C TYR A 32 19.64 17.41 8.48
N PRO A 33 20.49 16.59 7.83
CA PRO A 33 20.34 16.26 6.42
C PRO A 33 18.97 15.61 6.13
N ASP A 34 18.29 16.07 5.09
CA ASP A 34 17.00 15.49 4.68
C ASP A 34 17.09 13.99 4.32
N THR A 35 18.29 13.52 3.98
CA THR A 35 18.56 12.10 3.73
C THR A 35 18.23 11.20 4.91
N ILE A 36 18.40 11.66 6.15
CA ILE A 36 18.04 10.91 7.36
C ILE A 36 16.54 10.64 7.38
N PHE A 37 15.73 11.68 7.12
CA PHE A 37 14.27 11.55 7.13
C PHE A 37 13.76 10.74 5.95
N THR A 38 14.32 10.93 4.75
CA THR A 38 14.00 10.13 3.56
C THR A 38 14.24 8.65 3.84
N THR A 39 15.43 8.32 4.33
CA THR A 39 15.80 6.95 4.66
C THR A 39 14.90 6.36 5.76
N SER A 40 14.55 7.15 6.78
CA SER A 40 13.64 6.73 7.84
C SER A 40 12.24 6.41 7.30
N ILE A 41 11.71 7.23 6.39
CA ILE A 41 10.40 7.00 5.76
C ILE A 41 10.45 5.73 4.90
N GLU A 42 11.49 5.53 4.11
CA GLU A 42 11.64 4.35 3.26
C GLU A 42 11.76 3.05 4.09
N GLN A 43 12.59 3.06 5.12
CA GLN A 43 12.76 1.91 6.02
C GLN A 43 11.46 1.60 6.77
N ALA A 44 10.78 2.63 7.28
CA ALA A 44 9.50 2.48 7.96
C ALA A 44 8.43 1.93 7.00
N SER A 45 8.37 2.43 5.76
CA SER A 45 7.44 1.95 4.74
C SER A 45 7.65 0.46 4.46
N ARG A 46 8.89 0.02 4.25
CA ARG A 46 9.23 -1.39 4.05
C ARG A 46 8.86 -2.24 5.27
N ALA A 47 9.24 -1.81 6.47
CA ALA A 47 8.97 -2.56 7.69
C ALA A 47 7.46 -2.74 7.94
N VAL A 48 6.65 -1.70 7.75
CA VAL A 48 5.19 -1.78 7.90
C VAL A 48 4.56 -2.63 6.79
N SER A 49 5.05 -2.51 5.54
CA SER A 49 4.67 -3.35 4.41
C SER A 49 4.88 -4.84 4.72
N ASP A 50 6.08 -5.20 5.19
CA ASP A 50 6.42 -6.58 5.56
C ASP A 50 5.57 -7.08 6.74
N GLU A 51 5.36 -6.23 7.75
CA GLU A 51 4.56 -6.60 8.93
C GLU A 51 3.08 -6.83 8.60
N LEU A 52 2.51 -6.11 7.63
CA LEU A 52 1.14 -6.27 7.18
C LEU A 52 0.99 -7.29 6.03
N GLY A 53 2.08 -7.62 5.34
CA GLY A 53 2.07 -8.42 4.11
C GLY A 53 1.34 -7.71 2.97
N LEU A 54 1.48 -6.38 2.87
CA LEU A 54 0.84 -5.54 1.86
C LEU A 54 1.91 -4.80 1.05
N VAL A 55 1.65 -4.58 -0.22
CA VAL A 55 2.47 -3.74 -1.09
C VAL A 55 1.86 -2.34 -1.13
N PHE A 56 2.63 -1.32 -0.78
CA PHE A 56 2.09 0.05 -0.77
C PHE A 56 2.18 0.71 -2.13
N ASP A 57 3.31 0.56 -2.81
CA ASP A 57 3.52 1.14 -4.13
C ASP A 57 3.21 0.11 -5.21
N PRO A 58 2.37 0.44 -6.21
CA PRO A 58 2.01 -0.51 -7.26
C PRO A 58 3.23 -1.06 -7.98
N GLN A 59 3.36 -2.39 -8.03
CA GLN A 59 4.47 -3.12 -8.67
C GLN A 59 3.94 -4.35 -9.39
N THR A 60 4.57 -4.70 -10.51
CA THR A 60 4.29 -5.93 -11.24
C THR A 60 5.08 -7.09 -10.63
N PHE A 61 4.39 -8.20 -10.41
CA PHE A 61 4.95 -9.44 -9.89
C PHE A 61 4.65 -10.58 -10.84
N SER A 62 5.56 -11.54 -10.88
CA SER A 62 5.37 -12.81 -11.59
C SER A 62 5.47 -13.95 -10.57
N GLU A 63 4.44 -14.76 -10.49
CA GLU A 63 4.37 -15.88 -9.54
C GLU A 63 3.90 -17.16 -10.20
N ARG A 64 4.38 -18.26 -9.65
CA ARG A 64 3.92 -19.61 -10.01
C ARG A 64 3.11 -20.17 -8.87
N HIS A 65 1.97 -20.76 -9.23
CA HIS A 65 1.02 -21.33 -8.29
C HIS A 65 0.81 -22.80 -8.59
N ASP A 66 0.72 -23.57 -7.53
CA ASP A 66 0.43 -24.98 -7.61
C ASP A 66 -1.05 -25.20 -7.90
N LYS A 67 -1.36 -26.33 -8.50
CA LYS A 67 -2.73 -26.84 -8.57
C LYS A 67 -2.95 -27.82 -7.44
N GLU A 68 -3.83 -27.48 -6.53
CA GLU A 68 -4.24 -28.37 -5.43
C GLU A 68 -5.35 -29.32 -5.86
N PRO A 69 -5.36 -30.59 -5.34
CA PRO A 69 -6.28 -31.64 -5.77
C PRO A 69 -7.74 -31.39 -5.40
N ASP A 70 -8.01 -30.66 -4.33
CA ASP A 70 -9.34 -30.47 -3.74
C ASP A 70 -9.94 -29.10 -3.95
N ALA A 71 -9.40 -28.32 -4.85
CA ALA A 71 -10.15 -27.15 -5.27
C ALA A 71 -11.52 -27.65 -5.74
N SER A 72 -12.55 -27.40 -4.94
CA SER A 72 -13.97 -27.59 -5.21
C SER A 72 -14.27 -27.54 -6.71
N PRO A 73 -15.26 -28.25 -7.25
CA PRO A 73 -15.61 -28.22 -8.68
C PRO A 73 -15.91 -26.80 -9.20
N SER A 74 -15.90 -25.80 -8.35
CA SER A 74 -16.02 -24.40 -8.70
C SER A 74 -14.63 -23.76 -8.87
N TRP A 75 -14.29 -23.39 -10.10
CA TRP A 75 -13.29 -22.41 -10.51
C TRP A 75 -12.08 -22.24 -9.58
N PHE A 76 -10.91 -22.67 -9.99
CA PHE A 76 -9.65 -22.67 -9.23
C PHE A 76 -9.36 -21.32 -8.60
N PRO A 77 -9.36 -21.20 -7.26
CA PRO A 77 -8.87 -20.00 -6.59
C PRO A 77 -7.35 -20.01 -6.57
N ILE A 78 -6.75 -18.95 -7.07
CA ILE A 78 -5.33 -18.66 -6.93
C ILE A 78 -5.19 -17.57 -5.87
N ARG A 79 -4.19 -17.70 -5.00
CA ARG A 79 -3.85 -16.65 -4.03
C ARG A 79 -2.49 -16.08 -4.35
N SER A 80 -2.44 -14.80 -4.67
CA SER A 80 -1.20 -14.08 -4.82
C SER A 80 -0.54 -13.84 -3.47
N ARG A 81 0.77 -13.88 -3.46
CA ARG A 81 1.58 -13.55 -2.29
C ARG A 81 1.55 -12.05 -1.99
N TYR A 82 1.59 -11.24 -3.06
CA TYR A 82 1.61 -9.78 -2.96
C TYR A 82 0.22 -9.21 -3.19
N ARG A 83 -0.18 -8.28 -2.34
CA ARG A 83 -1.53 -7.70 -2.29
C ARG A 83 -1.52 -6.26 -1.77
N PRO A 84 -2.58 -5.45 -1.96
CA PRO A 84 -3.80 -5.78 -2.70
C PRO A 84 -3.57 -5.94 -4.20
N LEU A 85 -4.40 -6.76 -4.85
CA LEU A 85 -4.37 -6.93 -6.29
C LEU A 85 -5.05 -5.77 -7.00
N ILE A 86 -4.44 -5.31 -8.09
CA ILE A 86 -5.00 -4.26 -8.96
C ILE A 86 -5.52 -4.89 -10.25
N SER A 87 -4.67 -5.66 -10.94
CA SER A 87 -4.99 -6.30 -12.22
C SER A 87 -4.15 -7.56 -12.42
N VAL A 88 -4.68 -8.48 -13.20
CA VAL A 88 -3.92 -9.60 -13.75
C VAL A 88 -3.57 -9.26 -15.19
N GLU A 89 -2.29 -9.30 -15.52
CA GLU A 89 -1.78 -8.92 -16.83
C GLU A 89 -1.63 -10.14 -17.75
N SER A 90 -1.15 -11.26 -17.21
CA SER A 90 -1.06 -12.53 -17.92
C SER A 90 -1.40 -13.70 -17.02
N LEU A 91 -1.95 -14.75 -17.61
CA LEU A 91 -2.22 -16.02 -16.94
C LEU A 91 -1.84 -17.15 -17.88
N ASN A 92 -0.89 -17.98 -17.47
CA ASN A 92 -0.38 -19.07 -18.27
C ASN A 92 -0.51 -20.41 -17.55
N ILE A 93 -0.74 -21.46 -18.28
CA ILE A 93 -0.58 -22.84 -17.79
C ILE A 93 0.81 -23.34 -18.25
N ILE A 94 1.57 -23.86 -17.29
CA ILE A 94 2.91 -24.39 -17.55
C ILE A 94 2.83 -25.93 -17.47
N TYR A 95 3.28 -26.60 -18.51
CA TYR A 95 3.36 -28.04 -18.53
C TYR A 95 4.78 -28.51 -18.15
N GLY A 96 4.92 -28.97 -16.90
CA GLY A 96 6.16 -29.54 -16.41
C GLY A 96 7.32 -28.50 -16.41
N GLN A 97 8.53 -29.00 -16.66
CA GLN A 97 9.74 -28.14 -16.80
C GLN A 97 9.91 -27.59 -18.22
N SER A 98 8.97 -27.91 -19.11
CA SER A 98 9.00 -27.46 -20.50
C SER A 98 8.61 -26.00 -20.60
N SER A 99 9.21 -25.31 -21.57
CA SER A 99 8.87 -23.92 -21.91
C SER A 99 7.52 -23.79 -22.63
N THR A 100 6.79 -24.87 -22.80
CA THR A 100 5.49 -24.87 -23.48
C THR A 100 4.45 -24.28 -22.54
N ARG A 101 3.99 -23.08 -22.86
CA ARG A 101 2.98 -22.35 -22.13
C ARG A 101 1.69 -22.37 -22.95
N ALA A 102 0.57 -22.60 -22.27
CA ALA A 102 -0.74 -22.30 -22.82
C ALA A 102 -1.21 -20.99 -22.19
N GLU A 103 -1.29 -19.96 -22.98
CA GLU A 103 -1.77 -18.65 -22.53
C GLU A 103 -3.29 -18.69 -22.36
N LEU A 104 -3.77 -18.30 -21.20
CA LEU A 104 -5.18 -18.11 -20.91
C LEU A 104 -5.56 -16.64 -21.08
N PRO A 105 -6.77 -16.35 -21.56
CA PRO A 105 -7.22 -14.98 -21.62
C PRO A 105 -7.17 -14.31 -20.24
N PRO A 106 -6.49 -13.16 -20.07
CA PRO A 106 -6.39 -12.49 -18.77
C PRO A 106 -7.76 -12.13 -18.17
N LYS A 107 -8.77 -11.92 -19.01
CA LYS A 107 -10.17 -11.69 -18.59
C LYS A 107 -10.80 -12.87 -17.80
N TRP A 108 -10.24 -14.06 -17.90
CA TRP A 108 -10.68 -15.21 -17.11
C TRP A 108 -10.20 -15.15 -15.66
N ALA A 109 -9.11 -14.40 -15.40
CA ALA A 109 -8.62 -14.15 -14.06
C ALA A 109 -9.47 -13.03 -13.41
N GLN A 110 -10.48 -13.43 -12.65
CA GLN A 110 -11.35 -12.48 -11.95
C GLN A 110 -10.86 -12.27 -10.54
N ILE A 111 -10.48 -11.04 -10.23
CA ILE A 111 -10.10 -10.64 -8.88
C ILE A 111 -11.39 -10.53 -8.06
N THR A 112 -11.59 -11.45 -7.13
CA THR A 112 -12.78 -11.48 -6.27
C THR A 112 -12.57 -10.74 -4.97
N GLU A 113 -11.38 -10.90 -4.36
CA GLU A 113 -11.00 -10.25 -3.11
C GLU A 113 -9.60 -9.64 -3.25
N PRO A 114 -9.49 -8.39 -3.72
CA PRO A 114 -8.20 -7.74 -3.95
C PRO A 114 -7.29 -7.73 -2.72
N MET A 115 -7.87 -7.43 -1.54
CA MET A 115 -7.13 -7.34 -0.27
C MET A 115 -6.65 -8.70 0.25
N ALA A 116 -7.33 -9.79 -0.12
CA ALA A 116 -6.92 -11.15 0.18
C ALA A 116 -5.98 -11.74 -0.87
N GLY A 117 -5.77 -11.03 -1.99
CA GLY A 117 -5.00 -11.53 -3.12
C GLY A 117 -5.67 -12.67 -3.87
N GLN A 118 -7.01 -12.75 -3.84
CA GLN A 118 -7.74 -13.88 -4.39
C GLN A 118 -8.18 -13.63 -5.82
N VAL A 119 -7.80 -14.56 -6.69
CA VAL A 119 -8.17 -14.58 -8.11
C VAL A 119 -8.85 -15.89 -8.42
N HIS A 120 -10.00 -15.85 -9.07
CA HIS A 120 -10.69 -17.01 -9.60
C HIS A 120 -10.52 -17.06 -11.12
N ILE A 121 -10.21 -18.25 -11.64
CA ILE A 121 -10.14 -18.47 -13.08
C ILE A 121 -11.53 -18.89 -13.54
N ILE A 122 -12.27 -17.94 -14.13
CA ILE A 122 -13.64 -18.15 -14.61
C ILE A 122 -13.66 -17.96 -16.13
N PRO A 123 -13.76 -19.03 -16.92
CA PRO A 123 -13.88 -18.93 -18.38
C PRO A 123 -15.11 -18.12 -18.76
N THR A 124 -14.90 -17.03 -19.48
CA THR A 124 -15.98 -16.23 -20.07
C THR A 124 -16.09 -16.51 -21.57
N THR A 125 -17.24 -16.21 -22.17
CA THR A 125 -17.47 -16.42 -23.62
C THR A 125 -16.59 -15.54 -24.49
N GLU A 126 -16.11 -14.43 -23.99
CA GLU A 126 -15.15 -13.58 -24.69
C GLU A 126 -13.75 -14.21 -24.69
N GLY A 127 -13.26 -14.58 -25.86
CA GLY A 127 -11.97 -15.25 -26.05
C GLY A 127 -12.03 -16.79 -25.98
N ALA A 128 -13.19 -17.36 -25.67
CA ALA A 128 -13.37 -18.80 -25.55
C ALA A 128 -13.39 -19.53 -26.91
N SER A 129 -13.53 -18.84 -28.02
CA SER A 129 -13.66 -19.46 -29.36
C SER A 129 -12.48 -20.34 -29.76
N SER A 130 -11.28 -20.07 -29.26
CA SER A 130 -10.07 -20.86 -29.52
C SER A 130 -9.89 -22.05 -28.55
N TYR A 131 -10.65 -22.07 -27.45
CA TYR A 131 -10.51 -23.03 -26.37
C TYR A 131 -11.74 -23.89 -26.15
N MET A 132 -12.73 -23.80 -27.05
CA MET A 132 -13.94 -24.64 -26.98
C MET A 132 -13.69 -25.97 -27.69
N ILE A 133 -13.85 -27.05 -26.94
CA ILE A 133 -13.90 -28.39 -27.54
C ILE A 133 -15.31 -28.62 -28.15
N ALA A 134 -15.37 -29.43 -29.17
CA ALA A 134 -16.63 -29.96 -29.71
C ALA A 134 -17.49 -30.54 -28.56
N GLY A 135 -18.63 -29.89 -28.28
CA GLY A 135 -19.48 -30.24 -27.15
C GLY A 135 -19.72 -29.11 -26.13
N GLY A 136 -19.19 -27.93 -26.36
CA GLY A 136 -19.50 -26.72 -25.56
C GLY A 136 -18.77 -26.61 -24.21
N MET A 137 -17.84 -27.51 -23.94
CA MET A 137 -17.01 -27.43 -22.73
C MET A 137 -15.65 -26.81 -23.04
N PRO A 138 -15.16 -25.86 -22.25
CA PRO A 138 -13.81 -25.30 -22.42
C PRO A 138 -12.75 -26.39 -22.33
N VAL A 139 -11.74 -26.33 -23.20
CA VAL A 139 -10.54 -27.25 -23.19
C VAL A 139 -9.91 -27.34 -21.82
N ILE A 140 -10.03 -26.31 -21.01
CA ILE A 140 -9.57 -26.32 -19.61
C ILE A 140 -10.24 -27.42 -18.78
N LEU A 141 -11.45 -27.84 -19.13
CA LEU A 141 -12.09 -28.97 -18.47
C LEU A 141 -11.40 -30.29 -18.84
N GLY A 142 -10.86 -30.42 -20.04
CA GLY A 142 -9.95 -31.52 -20.38
C GLY A 142 -8.69 -31.54 -19.52
N LEU A 143 -8.15 -30.36 -19.21
CA LEU A 143 -6.99 -30.23 -18.32
C LEU A 143 -7.37 -30.39 -16.85
N GLY A 144 -8.57 -29.97 -16.44
CA GLY A 144 -9.11 -30.15 -15.09
C GLY A 144 -9.70 -31.52 -14.85
N GLY A 145 -10.46 -32.08 -15.81
CA GLY A 145 -11.15 -33.36 -15.68
C GLY A 145 -10.21 -34.56 -15.61
N LEU A 146 -9.13 -34.55 -16.36
CA LEU A 146 -8.15 -35.62 -16.36
C LEU A 146 -7.21 -35.61 -15.13
N HIS A 147 -7.08 -34.51 -14.45
CA HIS A 147 -6.13 -34.33 -13.34
C HIS A 147 -6.72 -33.65 -12.12
N ALA A 148 -8.04 -33.62 -11.97
CA ALA A 148 -8.69 -32.94 -10.83
C ALA A 148 -8.23 -33.51 -9.47
N GLN A 149 -7.74 -34.73 -9.44
CA GLN A 149 -7.34 -35.45 -8.23
C GLN A 149 -5.83 -35.34 -7.92
N TYR A 150 -5.04 -34.68 -8.75
CA TYR A 150 -3.59 -34.64 -8.58
C TYR A 150 -3.09 -33.24 -8.26
N TYR A 151 -2.18 -33.20 -7.29
CA TYR A 151 -1.35 -32.04 -7.04
C TYR A 151 -0.38 -31.85 -8.21
N ILE A 152 -0.32 -30.66 -8.77
CA ILE A 152 0.63 -30.30 -9.84
C ILE A 152 1.38 -29.04 -9.39
N PRO A 153 2.70 -29.17 -9.09
CA PRO A 153 3.49 -28.03 -8.67
C PRO A 153 3.70 -27.06 -9.83
N ALA A 154 3.72 -25.75 -9.53
CA ALA A 154 4.00 -24.66 -10.46
C ALA A 154 3.16 -24.75 -11.76
N TYR A 155 1.86 -25.04 -11.63
CA TYR A 155 0.96 -25.27 -12.75
C TYR A 155 0.52 -23.99 -13.44
N PHE A 156 0.25 -22.94 -12.66
CA PHE A 156 -0.11 -21.63 -13.16
C PHE A 156 1.04 -20.65 -13.01
N GLU A 157 1.27 -19.82 -14.01
CA GLU A 157 2.13 -18.64 -13.95
C GLU A 157 1.26 -17.42 -14.17
N MET A 158 1.30 -16.48 -13.23
CA MET A 158 0.47 -15.29 -13.25
C MET A 158 1.35 -14.05 -13.09
N ASP A 159 1.25 -13.14 -14.07
CA ASP A 159 1.81 -11.79 -13.94
C ASP A 159 0.68 -10.84 -13.56
N TYR A 160 0.91 -10.07 -12.50
CA TYR A 160 -0.11 -9.21 -11.94
C TYR A 160 0.47 -7.94 -11.33
N LEU A 161 -0.33 -6.91 -11.28
CA LEU A 161 -0.04 -5.66 -10.60
C LEU A 161 -0.65 -5.70 -9.19
N ALA A 162 0.17 -5.44 -8.16
CA ALA A 162 -0.29 -5.34 -6.78
C ALA A 162 0.19 -4.04 -6.14
N GLY A 163 -0.59 -3.53 -5.19
CA GLY A 163 -0.33 -2.30 -4.46
C GLY A 163 -1.57 -1.43 -4.33
N PHE A 164 -1.42 -0.26 -3.72
CA PHE A 164 -2.49 0.73 -3.60
C PHE A 164 -2.39 1.74 -4.73
N PRO A 165 -3.34 1.78 -5.68
CA PRO A 165 -3.32 2.72 -6.77
C PRO A 165 -3.34 4.18 -6.30
N TYR A 166 -2.67 5.02 -7.06
CA TYR A 166 -2.68 6.47 -6.89
C TYR A 166 -2.87 7.11 -8.27
N TYR A 167 -3.95 7.83 -8.44
CA TYR A 167 -4.30 8.45 -9.71
C TYR A 167 -4.40 9.95 -9.56
N THR A 168 -3.89 10.65 -10.54
CA THR A 168 -4.00 12.11 -10.65
C THR A 168 -4.60 12.45 -12.01
N GLY A 169 -5.36 13.51 -12.06
CA GLY A 169 -5.91 14.00 -13.29
C GLY A 169 -6.44 15.42 -13.17
N THR A 170 -6.90 15.93 -14.30
CA THR A 170 -7.56 17.22 -14.39
C THR A 170 -8.95 17.04 -14.98
N ALA A 171 -9.89 17.89 -14.56
CA ALA A 171 -11.24 17.96 -15.11
C ALA A 171 -11.60 19.42 -15.31
N THR A 172 -12.07 19.76 -16.50
CA THR A 172 -12.42 21.14 -16.84
C THR A 172 -13.92 21.38 -16.58
N VAL A 173 -14.23 22.34 -15.72
CA VAL A 173 -15.58 22.87 -15.53
C VAL A 173 -15.75 24.00 -16.53
N LEU A 174 -16.70 23.83 -17.45
CA LEU A 174 -16.98 24.84 -18.48
C LEU A 174 -17.62 26.09 -17.88
N GLN A 175 -17.41 27.24 -18.54
CA GLN A 175 -18.00 28.51 -18.15
C GLN A 175 -19.53 28.39 -17.94
N GLY A 176 -19.99 28.90 -16.81
CA GLY A 176 -21.41 28.86 -16.42
C GLY A 176 -21.84 27.56 -15.73
N GLN A 177 -21.04 26.52 -15.73
CA GLN A 177 -21.32 25.28 -15.01
C GLN A 177 -20.83 25.36 -13.57
N THR A 178 -21.47 24.58 -12.70
CA THR A 178 -21.10 24.44 -11.28
C THR A 178 -20.50 23.09 -10.96
N SER A 179 -20.55 22.12 -11.89
CA SER A 179 -20.07 20.77 -11.61
C SER A 179 -19.56 20.07 -12.87
N VAL A 180 -18.69 19.09 -12.66
CA VAL A 180 -18.19 18.17 -13.69
C VAL A 180 -18.16 16.75 -13.16
N GLU A 181 -18.62 15.79 -13.98
CA GLU A 181 -18.49 14.36 -13.70
C GLU A 181 -17.14 13.86 -14.22
N VAL A 182 -16.40 13.16 -13.35
CA VAL A 182 -15.10 12.58 -13.68
C VAL A 182 -15.22 11.07 -13.61
N PRO A 183 -14.90 10.33 -14.68
CA PRO A 183 -14.86 8.87 -14.63
C PRO A 183 -13.69 8.42 -13.76
N THR A 184 -13.90 7.40 -12.93
CA THR A 184 -12.81 6.76 -12.20
C THR A 184 -12.01 5.85 -13.13
N PRO A 185 -10.68 5.82 -13.03
CA PRO A 185 -9.83 4.97 -13.87
C PRO A 185 -10.10 3.47 -13.71
N GLN A 186 -10.63 3.08 -12.56
CA GLN A 186 -11.02 1.70 -12.24
C GLN A 186 -12.30 1.69 -11.41
N LYS A 187 -12.98 0.53 -11.38
CA LYS A 187 -14.08 0.30 -10.45
C LYS A 187 -13.50 0.08 -9.06
N PHE A 188 -13.60 1.08 -8.20
CA PHE A 188 -13.17 0.97 -6.83
C PHE A 188 -14.27 0.42 -5.94
N VAL A 189 -13.89 -0.48 -5.03
CA VAL A 189 -14.77 -0.95 -3.97
C VAL A 189 -14.55 -0.06 -2.75
N ASP A 190 -15.50 0.78 -2.46
CA ASP A 190 -15.86 1.51 -1.22
C ASP A 190 -14.80 2.29 -0.40
N ARG A 191 -13.49 2.13 -0.60
CA ARG A 191 -12.48 2.81 0.23
C ARG A 191 -11.41 3.51 -0.59
N TYR A 192 -11.71 4.72 -1.01
CA TYR A 192 -10.71 5.60 -1.60
C TYR A 192 -11.00 7.04 -1.21
N ASP A 193 -9.93 7.81 -1.02
CA ASP A 193 -10.01 9.24 -0.80
C ASP A 193 -9.83 9.98 -2.11
N ILE A 194 -10.71 10.95 -2.35
CA ILE A 194 -10.57 11.88 -3.45
C ILE A 194 -10.25 13.24 -2.85
N LYS A 195 -9.16 13.83 -3.30
CA LYS A 195 -8.78 15.21 -2.97
C LYS A 195 -8.88 16.05 -4.23
N CYS A 196 -9.45 17.24 -4.12
CA CYS A 196 -9.50 18.21 -5.20
C CYS A 196 -9.23 19.60 -4.64
N THR A 197 -8.41 20.38 -5.35
CA THR A 197 -8.16 21.76 -4.98
C THR A 197 -9.19 22.66 -5.63
N GLY A 198 -9.88 23.47 -4.83
CA GLY A 198 -10.85 24.46 -5.32
C GLY A 198 -12.26 23.94 -5.58
N ALA A 199 -12.54 22.65 -5.32
CA ALA A 199 -13.87 22.08 -5.48
C ALA A 199 -14.22 21.12 -4.34
N THR A 200 -15.53 20.87 -4.16
CA THR A 200 -16.04 19.87 -3.22
C THR A 200 -16.50 18.63 -3.98
N ILE A 201 -16.44 17.48 -3.34
CA ILE A 201 -16.86 16.20 -3.92
C ILE A 201 -18.25 15.89 -3.41
N SER A 202 -19.25 15.78 -4.32
CA SER A 202 -20.64 15.60 -3.90
C SER A 202 -21.20 14.20 -4.14
N ALA A 203 -20.73 13.48 -5.15
CA ALA A 203 -21.23 12.15 -5.45
C ALA A 203 -20.06 11.23 -5.77
N LYS A 204 -19.89 10.19 -4.96
CA LYS A 204 -18.94 9.10 -5.22
C LYS A 204 -19.72 7.87 -5.64
N ARG A 205 -19.38 7.35 -6.83
CA ARG A 205 -19.85 6.05 -7.33
C ARG A 205 -18.62 5.20 -7.64
N HIS A 206 -18.80 3.92 -7.80
CA HIS A 206 -17.70 3.01 -8.14
C HIS A 206 -17.05 3.27 -9.51
N ASP A 207 -17.74 4.00 -10.39
CA ASP A 207 -17.34 4.28 -11.78
C ASP A 207 -17.07 5.77 -12.06
N LYS A 208 -17.56 6.66 -11.21
CA LYS A 208 -17.41 8.12 -11.37
C LYS A 208 -17.58 8.89 -10.06
N PHE A 209 -17.12 10.12 -10.08
CA PHE A 209 -17.35 11.10 -9.01
C PHE A 209 -17.67 12.48 -9.58
N THR A 210 -18.30 13.33 -8.78
CA THR A 210 -18.67 14.66 -9.20
C THR A 210 -17.91 15.72 -8.39
N LEU A 211 -17.26 16.62 -9.09
CA LEU A 211 -16.61 17.79 -8.54
C LEU A 211 -17.55 19.00 -8.66
N ASN A 212 -17.76 19.73 -7.57
CA ASN A 212 -18.60 20.93 -7.53
C ASN A 212 -17.81 22.15 -7.11
N LEU A 213 -18.01 23.23 -7.84
CA LEU A 213 -17.58 24.57 -7.46
C LEU A 213 -18.61 25.20 -6.51
N SER A 214 -18.15 26.12 -5.68
CA SER A 214 -19.01 26.91 -4.79
C SER A 214 -19.88 27.94 -5.55
N ALA A 215 -19.48 28.31 -6.76
CA ALA A 215 -20.18 29.22 -7.66
C ALA A 215 -19.95 28.78 -9.11
N PRO A 216 -20.84 29.23 -10.07
CA PRO A 216 -20.62 28.97 -11.49
C PRO A 216 -19.26 29.47 -11.96
N ALA A 217 -18.58 28.67 -12.78
CA ALA A 217 -17.27 29.04 -13.32
C ALA A 217 -17.40 30.30 -14.21
N ALA A 218 -16.62 31.33 -13.90
CA ALA A 218 -16.59 32.57 -14.69
C ALA A 218 -15.91 32.37 -16.06
N VAL A 219 -14.98 31.44 -16.11
CA VAL A 219 -14.25 30.97 -17.31
C VAL A 219 -14.06 29.46 -17.17
N ASP A 220 -13.67 28.81 -18.25
CA ASP A 220 -13.30 27.39 -18.18
C ASP A 220 -12.22 27.20 -17.13
N THR A 221 -12.49 26.36 -16.13
CA THR A 221 -11.64 26.18 -14.96
C THR A 221 -11.20 24.73 -14.85
N ASP A 222 -9.88 24.52 -14.87
CA ASP A 222 -9.28 23.21 -14.66
C ASP A 222 -9.14 22.90 -13.17
N LEU A 223 -9.70 21.79 -12.78
CA LEU A 223 -9.63 21.25 -11.42
C LEU A 223 -8.70 20.04 -11.40
N SER A 224 -7.65 20.12 -10.60
CA SER A 224 -6.78 18.98 -10.36
C SER A 224 -7.37 18.09 -9.28
N TRP A 225 -7.41 16.82 -9.54
CA TRP A 225 -7.91 15.82 -8.58
C TRP A 225 -6.91 14.68 -8.38
N VAL A 226 -6.99 14.08 -7.21
CA VAL A 226 -6.18 12.94 -6.80
C VAL A 226 -7.09 11.88 -6.19
N ILE A 227 -6.93 10.63 -6.63
CA ILE A 227 -7.51 9.46 -5.97
C ILE A 227 -6.39 8.70 -5.28
N ASP A 228 -6.46 8.62 -3.96
CA ASP A 228 -5.56 7.81 -3.14
C ASP A 228 -6.34 6.66 -2.53
N THR A 229 -5.86 5.44 -2.75
CA THR A 229 -6.49 4.23 -2.20
C THR A 229 -5.74 3.68 -0.99
N LEU A 230 -4.59 4.27 -0.63
CA LEU A 230 -3.85 3.90 0.58
C LEU A 230 -4.64 4.37 1.82
N PRO A 231 -5.04 3.46 2.73
CA PRO A 231 -5.71 3.84 3.96
C PRO A 231 -4.85 4.77 4.81
N ALA A 232 -5.45 5.85 5.32
CA ALA A 232 -4.76 6.84 6.15
C ALA A 232 -4.12 6.23 7.40
N ASP A 233 -4.71 5.16 7.94
CA ASP A 233 -4.17 4.46 9.10
C ASP A 233 -2.86 3.73 8.80
N ILE A 234 -2.70 3.19 7.58
CA ILE A 234 -1.43 2.60 7.13
C ILE A 234 -0.37 3.69 7.00
N ALA A 235 -0.72 4.80 6.36
CA ALA A 235 0.19 5.95 6.23
C ALA A 235 0.60 6.49 7.61
N ARG A 236 -0.35 6.59 8.55
CA ARG A 236 -0.07 6.95 9.95
C ARG A 236 0.90 5.99 10.62
N ALA A 237 0.74 4.69 10.43
CA ALA A 237 1.67 3.69 10.98
C ALA A 237 3.09 3.86 10.44
N VAL A 238 3.24 4.15 9.14
CA VAL A 238 4.53 4.44 8.52
C VAL A 238 5.15 5.72 9.13
N MET A 239 4.37 6.78 9.27
CA MET A 239 4.86 8.04 9.83
C MET A 239 5.27 7.89 11.31
N LEU A 240 4.50 7.17 12.13
CA LEU A 240 4.89 6.85 13.50
C LEU A 240 6.19 6.05 13.56
N LYS A 241 6.33 5.03 12.72
CA LYS A 241 7.56 4.22 12.65
C LYS A 241 8.75 5.04 12.18
N SER A 242 8.57 5.89 11.18
CA SER A 242 9.60 6.81 10.68
C SER A 242 10.04 7.82 11.75
N SER A 243 9.07 8.37 12.50
CA SER A 243 9.40 9.32 13.58
C SER A 243 10.22 8.68 14.70
N LEU A 244 9.99 7.40 15.02
CA LEU A 244 10.80 6.67 16.00
C LEU A 244 12.26 6.57 15.55
N LEU A 245 12.49 6.18 14.28
CA LEU A 245 13.84 6.10 13.72
C LEU A 245 14.55 7.46 13.73
N ALA A 246 13.82 8.52 13.40
CA ALA A 246 14.38 9.88 13.41
C ALA A 246 14.68 10.38 14.83
N LEU A 247 13.81 10.05 15.81
CA LEU A 247 14.01 10.42 17.22
C LEU A 247 15.17 9.64 17.88
N ASP A 248 15.38 8.38 17.49
CA ASP A 248 16.51 7.59 17.95
C ASP A 248 17.84 8.25 17.51
N VAL A 249 17.95 8.65 16.22
CA VAL A 249 19.13 9.36 15.71
C VAL A 249 19.32 10.71 16.42
N ALA A 250 18.24 11.49 16.60
CA ALA A 250 18.29 12.77 17.28
C ALA A 250 18.68 12.59 18.77
N GLY A 251 18.16 11.54 19.41
CA GLY A 251 18.51 11.19 20.80
C GLY A 251 19.99 10.86 20.98
N ASP A 252 20.54 10.07 20.05
CA ASP A 252 21.96 9.70 20.07
C ASP A 252 22.88 10.89 19.84
N LEU A 253 22.49 11.84 19.00
CA LEU A 253 23.27 13.05 18.75
C LEU A 253 23.29 13.99 19.97
N ILE A 254 22.17 14.13 20.68
CA ILE A 254 22.10 14.95 21.91
C ILE A 254 22.87 14.29 23.06
N ALA A 255 22.77 12.98 23.20
CA ALA A 255 23.42 12.25 24.29
C ALA A 255 24.94 12.08 24.06
N GLY A 256 25.41 12.26 22.84
CA GLY A 256 26.74 11.85 22.41
C GLY A 256 26.83 10.34 22.21
N ALA A 257 27.18 9.92 21.01
CA ALA A 257 27.28 8.49 20.68
C ALA A 257 28.21 7.74 21.65
N GLY A 258 27.68 6.78 22.37
CA GLY A 258 28.45 5.91 23.29
C GLY A 258 28.72 6.50 24.69
N LEU A 259 28.16 7.64 25.05
CA LEU A 259 28.28 8.17 26.40
C LEU A 259 27.20 7.60 27.33
N ALA A 260 27.59 6.80 28.28
CA ALA A 260 26.68 6.20 29.25
C ALA A 260 26.17 7.21 30.31
N MET A 261 26.91 8.25 30.57
CA MET A 261 26.59 9.26 31.57
C MET A 261 27.43 10.52 31.34
N VAL A 262 26.76 11.68 31.34
CA VAL A 262 27.43 12.98 31.36
C VAL A 262 27.02 13.70 32.64
N SER A 263 28.00 14.04 33.46
CA SER A 263 27.82 14.84 34.67
C SER A 263 28.59 16.16 34.49
N THR A 264 27.88 17.26 34.47
CA THR A 264 28.51 18.60 34.44
C THR A 264 28.16 19.34 35.72
N SER A 265 29.19 19.74 36.45
CA SER A 265 29.03 20.55 37.67
C SER A 265 29.76 21.89 37.47
N MET A 266 29.07 22.97 37.67
CA MET A 266 29.64 24.29 37.61
C MET A 266 28.96 25.20 38.65
N ASP A 267 29.75 25.78 39.58
CA ASP A 267 29.34 26.74 40.58
C ASP A 267 28.04 26.42 41.37
N GLY A 268 27.94 25.18 41.85
CA GLY A 268 26.79 24.73 42.65
C GLY A 268 25.57 24.28 41.86
N LEU A 269 25.61 24.35 40.52
CA LEU A 269 24.64 23.70 39.63
C LEU A 269 25.25 22.39 39.11
N SER A 270 24.60 21.26 39.41
CA SER A 270 24.97 19.97 38.84
C SER A 270 23.86 19.49 37.89
N GLN A 271 24.23 19.23 36.65
CA GLN A 271 23.38 18.57 35.69
C GLN A 271 23.92 17.15 35.48
N ASN A 272 23.08 16.18 35.67
CA ASN A 272 23.42 14.78 35.46
C ASN A 272 22.50 14.19 34.38
N ILE A 273 23.06 13.89 33.21
CA ILE A 273 22.38 13.23 32.12
C ILE A 273 22.83 11.76 32.10
N ASN A 274 21.93 10.89 32.43
CA ASN A 274 22.18 9.45 32.43
C ASN A 274 21.57 8.82 31.18
N THR A 275 22.41 8.39 30.24
CA THR A 275 22.03 7.79 28.97
C THR A 275 22.06 6.27 29.00
N THR A 276 22.44 5.69 30.15
CA THR A 276 22.51 4.24 30.28
C THR A 276 21.12 3.63 30.37
N ALA A 277 20.93 2.69 29.49
CA ALA A 277 20.03 1.55 29.60
C ALA A 277 18.59 1.66 29.20
N SER A 278 18.06 2.77 28.74
CA SER A 278 16.76 2.69 28.06
C SER A 278 16.48 3.91 27.20
N ALA A 279 15.74 3.74 26.14
CA ALA A 279 15.11 4.81 25.33
C ALA A 279 14.34 5.85 26.18
N THR A 280 14.10 5.57 27.45
CA THR A 280 13.49 6.45 28.45
C THR A 280 14.38 7.59 28.92
N ASN A 281 15.68 7.50 28.72
CA ASN A 281 16.64 8.47 29.26
C ASN A 281 17.25 9.40 28.18
N SER A 282 16.87 9.24 26.92
CA SER A 282 17.19 10.20 25.86
C SER A 282 16.34 11.46 26.05
N GLY A 283 16.82 12.61 25.56
CA GLY A 283 16.07 13.87 25.63
C GLY A 283 14.64 13.80 25.07
N TYR A 284 14.33 12.80 24.26
CA TYR A 284 13.02 12.53 23.66
C TYR A 284 12.37 11.23 24.13
N GLY A 285 12.88 10.58 25.18
CA GLY A 285 12.45 9.26 25.63
C GLY A 285 10.94 9.14 25.90
N ALA A 286 10.32 10.17 26.50
CA ALA A 286 8.87 10.18 26.74
C ALA A 286 8.07 10.14 25.42
N ARG A 287 8.50 10.87 24.41
CA ARG A 287 7.86 10.89 23.07
C ARG A 287 8.09 9.55 22.35
N VAL A 288 9.27 8.99 22.41
CA VAL A 288 9.59 7.66 21.85
C VAL A 288 8.69 6.59 22.47
N LEU A 289 8.51 6.60 23.79
CA LEU A 289 7.61 5.67 24.48
C LEU A 289 6.16 5.82 24.04
N GLN A 290 5.66 7.06 23.97
CA GLN A 290 4.31 7.35 23.52
C GLN A 290 4.10 6.85 22.08
N PHE A 291 4.96 7.23 21.13
CA PHE A 291 4.85 6.82 19.73
C PHE A 291 5.01 5.30 19.55
N THR A 292 5.87 4.66 20.35
CA THR A 292 6.00 3.20 20.35
C THR A 292 4.70 2.52 20.78
N LYS A 293 4.03 3.05 21.80
CA LYS A 293 2.74 2.53 22.25
C LYS A 293 1.67 2.72 21.18
N GLU A 294 1.54 3.94 20.65
CA GLU A 294 0.57 4.25 19.60
C GLU A 294 0.81 3.39 18.35
N TYR A 295 2.07 3.22 17.93
CA TYR A 295 2.42 2.36 16.79
C TYR A 295 1.99 0.91 17.03
N LYS A 296 2.30 0.34 18.21
CA LYS A 296 1.93 -1.04 18.53
C LYS A 296 0.42 -1.26 18.55
N GLU A 297 -0.32 -0.33 19.13
CA GLU A 297 -1.79 -0.39 19.18
C GLU A 297 -2.40 -0.29 17.77
N LEU A 298 -1.93 0.67 16.97
CA LEU A 298 -2.36 0.84 15.59
C LEU A 298 -2.01 -0.38 14.74
N LEU A 299 -0.79 -0.89 14.85
CA LEU A 299 -0.34 -2.06 14.12
C LEU A 299 -1.15 -3.32 14.47
N ALA A 300 -1.51 -3.51 15.74
CA ALA A 300 -2.38 -4.60 16.16
C ALA A 300 -3.76 -4.52 15.49
N THR A 301 -4.33 -3.32 15.43
CA THR A 301 -5.61 -3.07 14.72
C THR A 301 -5.49 -3.33 13.22
N LEU A 302 -4.43 -2.85 12.58
CA LEU A 302 -4.17 -3.08 11.17
C LEU A 302 -3.96 -4.57 10.86
N LYS A 303 -3.21 -5.28 11.70
CA LYS A 303 -3.02 -6.73 11.57
C LYS A 303 -4.35 -7.49 11.71
N ALA A 304 -5.21 -7.09 12.63
CA ALA A 304 -6.54 -7.68 12.77
C ALA A 304 -7.39 -7.43 11.52
N THR A 305 -7.35 -6.22 10.96
CA THR A 305 -8.12 -5.85 9.77
C THR A 305 -7.62 -6.55 8.52
N TYR A 306 -6.31 -6.52 8.26
CA TYR A 306 -5.77 -6.94 6.96
C TYR A 306 -5.27 -8.40 6.95
N ARG A 307 -4.85 -8.97 8.10
CA ARG A 307 -4.48 -10.38 8.19
C ARG A 307 -5.69 -11.31 8.39
N ALA A 308 -6.74 -10.87 9.08
CA ALA A 308 -7.95 -11.65 9.26
C ALA A 308 -8.65 -11.96 7.93
N MET A 309 -8.54 -11.08 6.93
CA MET A 309 -9.03 -11.34 5.57
C MET A 309 -8.38 -12.57 4.92
N ASN A 310 -7.19 -12.98 5.37
CA ASN A 310 -6.54 -14.20 4.87
C ASN A 310 -7.16 -15.50 5.42
N ILE A 311 -7.80 -15.46 6.58
CA ILE A 311 -8.33 -16.67 7.24
C ILE A 311 -9.77 -16.93 6.79
N MET A 312 -10.55 -15.90 6.50
CA MET A 312 -11.95 -16.06 6.09
C MET A 312 -12.12 -16.52 4.63
N ALA A 313 -11.05 -16.58 3.86
CA ALA A 313 -11.05 -17.07 2.49
C ALA A 313 -10.55 -18.54 2.39
N LEU A 314 -10.47 -19.26 3.52
CA LEU A 314 -10.34 -20.72 3.60
C LEU A 314 -11.73 -21.34 3.69
#